data_de9b9a35102417fc88ade3ce8b822905
#
_entry.id   de9b9a35102417fc88ade3ce8b822905
#
_cell.length_a   1.000
_cell.length_b   1.000
_cell.length_c   1.000
_cell.angle_alpha   90.00
_cell.angle_beta   90.00
_cell.angle_gamma   90.00
#
_symmetry.space_group_name_H-M   'P 1'
#
loop_
_entity.id
_entity.type
_entity.pdbx_description
1 polymer ?
#
loop_
_entity_poly.entity_id
_entity_poly.type
_entity_poly.pdbx_seq_one_letter_code
_entity_poly.pdbx_strand_id
1 'polypeptide(L)'
;MVSKNQIKLISSLHQKKYRIAHQLFIAEGVKGINELLQSNFELEHLYVTIDEFKSVSTTQKTVISDADLKKISALTTPNTCLAVFKI
;
A
#
# COMPACT_ATOMS: atom_id res chain seq x y z
N MET A 1 -9.53 -8.79 2.72
CA MET A 1 -8.75 -9.21 3.89
C MET A 1 -7.30 -9.42 3.53
N VAL A 2 -6.39 -8.97 4.38
CA VAL A 2 -4.96 -9.09 4.12
C VAL A 2 -4.45 -10.38 4.76
N SER A 3 -3.77 -11.23 4.00
CA SER A 3 -3.20 -12.48 4.51
C SER A 3 -1.98 -12.21 5.40
N LYS A 4 -1.60 -13.19 6.23
CA LYS A 4 -0.40 -13.09 7.06
C LYS A 4 0.86 -12.90 6.21
N ASN A 5 0.94 -13.58 5.07
CA ASN A 5 2.08 -13.45 4.16
C ASN A 5 2.15 -12.06 3.55
N GLN A 6 1.02 -11.48 3.18
CA GLN A 6 0.96 -10.11 2.66
C GLN A 6 1.36 -9.09 3.71
N ILE A 7 0.87 -9.24 4.95
CA ILE A 7 1.26 -8.37 6.06
C ILE A 7 2.77 -8.43 6.27
N LYS A 8 3.33 -9.64 6.28
CA LYS A 8 4.76 -9.84 6.48
C LYS A 8 5.59 -9.19 5.38
N LEU A 9 5.19 -9.38 4.11
CA LEU A 9 5.87 -8.77 2.98
C LEU A 9 5.81 -7.24 3.06
N ILE A 10 4.61 -6.69 3.23
CA ILE A 10 4.43 -5.23 3.26
C ILE A 10 5.20 -4.61 4.42
N SER A 11 5.12 -5.21 5.61
CA SER A 11 5.85 -4.72 6.77
C SER A 11 7.37 -4.73 6.55
N SER A 12 7.89 -5.72 5.83
CA SER A 12 9.31 -5.79 5.50
C SER A 12 9.77 -4.62 4.63
N LEU A 13 8.86 -4.09 3.80
CA LEU A 13 9.19 -2.99 2.89
C LEU A 13 9.45 -1.66 3.60
N HIS A 14 9.23 -1.58 4.90
CA HIS A 14 9.65 -0.42 5.70
C HIS A 14 11.18 -0.36 5.86
N GLN A 15 11.87 -1.46 5.54
CA GLN A 15 13.32 -1.52 5.57
C GLN A 15 13.89 -1.49 4.16
N LYS A 16 14.92 -0.65 3.95
CA LYS A 16 15.52 -0.43 2.64
C LYS A 16 15.99 -1.72 1.95
N LYS A 17 16.62 -2.62 2.72
CA LYS A 17 17.15 -3.87 2.14
C LYS A 17 16.06 -4.73 1.50
N TYR A 18 14.87 -4.74 2.08
CA TYR A 18 13.75 -5.51 1.53
C TYR A 18 13.09 -4.81 0.35
N ARG A 19 13.06 -3.46 0.36
CA ARG A 19 12.59 -2.69 -0.80
C ARG A 19 13.45 -3.01 -2.03
N ILE A 20 14.76 -3.07 -1.86
CA ILE A 20 15.68 -3.40 -2.94
C ILE A 20 15.51 -4.85 -3.38
N ALA A 21 15.42 -5.78 -2.42
CA ALA A 21 15.30 -7.21 -2.72
C ALA A 21 14.01 -7.53 -3.49
N HIS A 22 12.90 -6.90 -3.12
CA HIS A 22 11.60 -7.14 -3.75
C HIS A 22 11.30 -6.17 -4.91
N GLN A 23 12.07 -5.11 -5.08
CA GLN A 23 11.83 -4.06 -6.05
C GLN A 23 10.44 -3.42 -5.87
N LEU A 24 10.07 -3.17 -4.61
CA LEU A 24 8.79 -2.58 -4.21
C LEU A 24 9.03 -1.50 -3.18
N PHE A 25 8.12 -0.53 -3.13
CA PHE A 25 8.10 0.47 -2.06
C PHE A 25 6.67 0.84 -1.68
N ILE A 26 6.52 1.49 -0.53
CA ILE A 26 5.22 1.81 0.05
C ILE A 26 4.98 3.32 -0.01
N ALA A 27 3.73 3.70 -0.32
CA ALA A 27 3.23 5.06 -0.14
C ALA A 27 1.97 5.00 0.72
N GLU A 28 1.82 5.96 1.63
CA GLU A 28 0.65 6.07 2.49
C GLU A 28 0.01 7.44 2.33
N GLY A 29 -1.32 7.46 2.40
CA GLY A 29 -2.09 8.69 2.29
C GLY A 29 -2.57 8.97 0.88
N VAL A 30 -3.76 9.58 0.78
CA VAL A 30 -4.44 9.83 -0.49
C VAL A 30 -3.59 10.68 -1.43
N LYS A 31 -3.02 11.77 -0.92
CA LYS A 31 -2.27 12.72 -1.75
C LYS A 31 -1.03 12.08 -2.39
N GLY A 32 -0.22 11.41 -1.56
CA GLY A 32 1.01 10.77 -2.05
C GLY A 32 0.73 9.67 -3.05
N ILE A 33 -0.29 8.85 -2.76
CA ILE A 33 -0.68 7.76 -3.65
C ILE A 33 -1.19 8.32 -4.99
N ASN A 34 -2.02 9.36 -4.97
CA ASN A 34 -2.52 9.99 -6.21
C ASN A 34 -1.38 10.54 -7.06
N GLU A 35 -0.39 11.15 -6.45
CA GLU A 35 0.78 11.67 -7.17
C GLU A 35 1.54 10.53 -7.86
N LEU A 36 1.73 9.42 -7.16
CA LEU A 36 2.42 8.26 -7.71
C LEU A 36 1.62 7.54 -8.80
N LEU A 37 0.29 7.50 -8.68
CA LEU A 37 -0.57 6.94 -9.72
C LEU A 37 -0.47 7.71 -11.05
N GLN A 38 -0.14 9.00 -10.98
CA GLN A 38 0.05 9.85 -12.15
C GLN A 38 1.49 9.85 -12.67
N SER A 39 2.38 9.16 -11.97
CA SER A 39 3.80 9.06 -12.33
C SER A 39 4.06 7.82 -13.18
N ASN A 40 5.34 7.58 -13.48
CA ASN A 40 5.76 6.40 -14.23
C ASN A 40 5.87 5.12 -13.36
N PHE A 41 5.66 5.24 -12.04
CA PHE A 41 5.70 4.07 -11.17
C PHE A 41 4.47 3.21 -11.38
N GLU A 42 4.66 1.90 -11.44
CA GLU A 42 3.58 0.95 -11.64
C GLU A 42 3.02 0.50 -10.28
N LEU A 43 1.70 0.55 -10.14
CA LEU A 43 1.02 0.10 -8.93
C LEU A 43 1.04 -1.43 -8.86
N GLU A 44 1.54 -1.98 -7.74
CA GLU A 44 1.44 -3.40 -7.45
C GLU A 44 0.09 -3.71 -6.80
N HIS A 45 -0.23 -3.03 -5.71
CA HIS A 45 -1.51 -3.20 -5.04
C HIS A 45 -1.84 -2.02 -4.14
N LEU A 46 -3.13 -1.75 -3.97
CA LEU A 46 -3.65 -0.67 -3.13
C LEU A 46 -4.58 -1.25 -2.05
N TYR A 47 -4.36 -0.84 -0.82
CA TYR A 47 -5.17 -1.24 0.33
C TYR A 47 -5.88 -0.02 0.88
N VAL A 48 -7.20 -0.08 1.00
CA VAL A 48 -8.02 1.06 1.44
C VAL A 48 -8.99 0.64 2.54
N THR A 49 -9.27 1.56 3.47
CA THR A 49 -10.36 1.38 4.42
C THR A 49 -11.63 2.06 3.91
N ILE A 50 -11.46 3.09 3.07
CA ILE A 50 -12.54 3.79 2.38
C ILE A 50 -12.17 3.79 0.90
N ASP A 51 -13.11 3.46 0.04
CA ASP A 51 -12.85 3.39 -1.40
C ASP A 51 -12.84 4.79 -2.03
N GLU A 52 -11.67 5.44 -1.97
CA GLU A 52 -11.43 6.78 -2.51
C GLU A 52 -10.78 6.76 -3.90
N PHE A 53 -10.43 5.58 -4.41
CA PHE A 53 -9.69 5.43 -5.67
C PHE A 53 -10.53 4.67 -6.68
N LYS A 54 -11.59 5.29 -7.15
CA LYS A 54 -12.55 4.66 -8.08
C LYS A 54 -11.92 4.28 -9.43
N SER A 55 -10.88 5.00 -9.84
CA SER A 55 -10.18 4.72 -11.10
C SER A 55 -9.27 3.51 -11.04
N VAL A 56 -8.92 3.04 -9.83
CA VAL A 56 -8.07 1.86 -9.68
C VAL A 56 -8.91 0.59 -9.80
N SER A 57 -8.42 -0.36 -10.62
CA SER A 57 -9.10 -1.63 -10.85
C SER A 57 -9.29 -2.42 -9.55
N THR A 58 -10.42 -3.11 -9.42
CA THR A 58 -10.69 -3.97 -8.27
C THR A 58 -9.69 -5.13 -8.17
N THR A 59 -9.01 -5.48 -9.26
CA THR A 59 -7.96 -6.51 -9.23
C THR A 59 -6.70 -6.03 -8.52
N GLN A 60 -6.50 -4.71 -8.42
CA GLN A 60 -5.34 -4.10 -7.78
C GLN A 60 -5.70 -3.37 -6.48
N LYS A 61 -6.93 -3.52 -6.00
CA LYS A 61 -7.41 -2.80 -4.84
C LYS A 61 -8.17 -3.74 -3.90
N THR A 62 -7.86 -3.64 -2.61
CA THR A 62 -8.55 -4.42 -1.58
C THR A 62 -9.04 -3.48 -0.50
N VAL A 63 -10.31 -3.59 -0.14
CA VAL A 63 -10.86 -2.88 1.02
C VAL A 63 -10.55 -3.70 2.26
N ILE A 64 -9.92 -3.06 3.25
CA ILE A 64 -9.48 -3.72 4.48
C ILE A 64 -10.01 -2.94 5.70
N SER A 65 -9.96 -3.58 6.87
CA SER A 65 -10.34 -2.93 8.12
C SER A 65 -9.26 -1.96 8.59
N ASP A 66 -9.64 -1.03 9.47
CA ASP A 66 -8.67 -0.14 10.12
C ASP A 66 -7.61 -0.94 10.89
N ALA A 67 -8.01 -2.03 11.52
CA ALA A 67 -7.09 -2.91 12.25
C ALA A 67 -6.04 -3.53 11.31
N ASP A 68 -6.45 -3.98 10.14
CA ASP A 68 -5.54 -4.55 9.15
C ASP A 68 -4.61 -3.48 8.58
N LEU A 69 -5.12 -2.29 8.29
CA LEU A 69 -4.28 -1.19 7.81
C LEU A 69 -3.21 -0.85 8.84
N LYS A 70 -3.55 -0.84 10.11
CA LYS A 70 -2.61 -0.57 11.19
C LYS A 70 -1.46 -1.58 11.22
N LYS A 71 -1.73 -2.83 10.85
CA LYS A 71 -0.71 -3.89 10.82
C LYS A 71 0.34 -3.66 9.73
N ILE A 72 -0.03 -3.03 8.63
CA ILE A 72 0.88 -2.82 7.49
C ILE A 72 1.46 -1.41 7.42
N SER A 73 0.87 -0.45 8.13
CA SER A 73 1.30 0.94 8.12
C SER A 73 2.55 1.16 8.97
N ALA A 74 3.42 2.07 8.53
CA ALA A 74 4.56 2.53 9.33
C ALA A 74 4.16 3.68 10.26
N LEU A 75 2.97 4.25 10.08
CA LEU A 75 2.53 5.44 10.81
C LEU A 75 1.89 5.05 12.14
N THR A 76 2.13 5.85 13.18
CA THR A 76 1.48 5.66 14.48
C THR A 76 -0.02 5.83 14.35
N THR A 77 -0.46 6.82 13.55
CA THR A 77 -1.86 7.03 13.22
C THR A 77 -2.01 6.84 11.72
N PRO A 78 -2.42 5.65 11.26
CA PRO A 78 -2.53 5.37 9.82
C PRO A 78 -3.55 6.28 9.14
N ASN A 79 -3.31 6.54 7.86
CA ASN A 79 -4.27 7.19 6.98
C ASN A 79 -5.39 6.20 6.60
N THR A 80 -6.11 6.47 5.52
CA THR A 80 -7.18 5.58 5.05
C THR A 80 -6.72 4.61 3.97
N CYS A 81 -5.46 4.71 3.55
CA CYS A 81 -4.94 3.89 2.45
C CYS A 81 -3.42 3.73 2.50
N LEU A 82 -2.98 2.64 1.90
CA LEU A 82 -1.58 2.31 1.72
C LEU A 82 -1.43 1.63 0.35
N ALA A 83 -0.44 2.02 -0.42
CA ALA A 83 -0.18 1.42 -1.72
C ALA A 83 1.24 0.87 -1.80
N VAL A 84 1.38 -0.23 -2.55
CA VAL A 84 2.67 -0.83 -2.89
C VAL A 84 2.91 -0.58 -4.37
N PHE A 85 4.04 0.04 -4.69
CA PHE A 85 4.45 0.34 -6.06
C PHE A 85 5.72 -0.42 -6.43
N LYS A 86 5.85 -0.71 -7.71
CA LYS A 86 7.09 -1.29 -8.25
C LYS A 86 8.14 -0.20 -8.46
N ILE A 87 9.37 -0.51 -8.11
CA ILE A 87 10.49 0.38 -8.37
C ILE A 87 10.85 0.36 -9.86
#